data_fa8a450408c6b5061910e81d9a7cd118
#
_entry.id   fa8a450408c6b5061910e81d9a7cd118
#
_cell.length_a   1.000
_cell.length_b   1.000
_cell.length_c   1.000
_cell.angle_alpha   90.00
_cell.angle_beta   90.00
_cell.angle_gamma   90.00
#
_symmetry.space_group_name_H-M   'P 1'
#
loop_
_entity.id
_entity.type
_entity.pdbx_description
1 polymer ?
#
loop_
_entity_poly.entity_id
_entity_poly.type
_entity_poly.pdbx_seq_one_letter_code
_entity_poly.pdbx_strand_id
1 'polypeptide(L)'
;MFTGSMVAIVTPMLTGVGPDTKIDSPALENLLEFHIEQGTDAIVAVGTTGESATLTEEEHCIVIKQIVDIVNGRIPVIAGTGANSTIEAISLTKCAKEVGADACLLVTPYYNKPTQEGLYLHYKAVAETIDIPQILYNVPSRTACDMLPDTIVRLSTIKNIIGVKEATADLARVKQIRNGAGADFLLLTGDDETTKDFILEGGDGVISVTANVAPRAMHEMCMLALSGDIDGASNLDDMLKDLHKELFVESNPIPVKWVLHKLGFIQAGI
;
A
#
# COMPACT_ATOMS: atom_id res chain seq x y z
N MET A 1 8.06 -5.55 -11.84
CA MET A 1 8.63 -5.79 -10.49
C MET A 1 7.58 -5.60 -9.40
N PHE A 2 6.72 -4.60 -9.46
CA PHE A 2 5.64 -4.36 -8.48
C PHE A 2 4.26 -4.64 -9.11
N THR A 3 3.96 -5.91 -9.40
CA THR A 3 2.71 -6.36 -10.01
C THR A 3 2.07 -7.45 -9.17
N GLY A 4 0.78 -7.73 -9.34
CA GLY A 4 0.08 -8.77 -8.61
C GLY A 4 -0.52 -8.29 -7.28
N SER A 5 -0.47 -9.13 -6.24
CA SER A 5 -1.05 -8.86 -4.93
C SER A 5 0.03 -8.48 -3.92
N MET A 6 0.10 -7.21 -3.57
CA MET A 6 0.97 -6.67 -2.52
C MET A 6 0.16 -6.47 -1.25
N VAL A 7 0.71 -6.82 -0.10
CA VAL A 7 0.02 -6.63 1.18
C VAL A 7 0.35 -5.27 1.80
N ALA A 8 -0.67 -4.48 2.16
CA ALA A 8 -0.51 -3.41 3.13
C ALA A 8 -0.47 -4.05 4.52
N ILE A 9 0.73 -4.47 4.96
CA ILE A 9 0.87 -5.28 6.18
C ILE A 9 0.50 -4.49 7.43
N VAL A 10 -0.16 -5.14 8.39
CA VAL A 10 -0.39 -4.57 9.71
C VAL A 10 0.92 -4.43 10.49
N THR A 11 0.99 -3.50 11.42
CA THR A 11 2.07 -3.43 12.42
C THR A 11 1.58 -4.10 13.71
N PRO A 12 2.03 -5.32 14.04
CA PRO A 12 1.65 -5.99 15.27
C PRO A 12 2.16 -5.25 16.50
N MET A 13 1.33 -5.18 17.54
CA MET A 13 1.70 -4.54 18.80
C MET A 13 1.43 -5.49 19.96
N LEU A 14 2.24 -5.39 21.02
CA LEU A 14 2.01 -6.10 22.28
C LEU A 14 0.67 -5.68 22.87
N THR A 15 0.06 -6.54 23.70
CA THR A 15 -1.19 -6.21 24.36
C THR A 15 -1.09 -4.92 25.17
N GLY A 16 -1.93 -3.95 24.83
CA GLY A 16 -1.97 -2.62 25.45
C GLY A 16 -2.81 -1.65 24.63
N VAL A 17 -3.18 -0.55 25.24
CA VAL A 17 -3.95 0.56 24.63
C VAL A 17 -3.35 1.91 25.03
N GLY A 18 -2.14 1.94 25.53
CA GLY A 18 -1.47 3.14 26.01
C GLY A 18 -0.41 3.65 25.03
N PRO A 19 0.07 4.87 25.23
CA PRO A 19 1.10 5.48 24.36
C PRO A 19 2.44 4.74 24.41
N ASP A 20 2.64 3.85 25.37
CA ASP A 20 3.87 3.05 25.53
C ASP A 20 3.70 1.62 24.97
N THR A 21 2.61 1.33 24.23
CA THR A 21 2.41 0.03 23.59
C THR A 21 3.52 -0.20 22.55
N LYS A 22 4.26 -1.31 22.71
CA LYS A 22 5.42 -1.61 21.88
C LYS A 22 5.06 -2.48 20.69
N ILE A 23 5.84 -2.36 19.63
CA ILE A 23 5.78 -3.24 18.46
C ILE A 23 6.11 -4.69 18.88
N ASP A 24 5.31 -5.64 18.40
CA ASP A 24 5.51 -7.07 18.58
C ASP A 24 6.37 -7.61 17.42
N SER A 25 7.71 -7.46 17.57
CA SER A 25 8.66 -7.88 16.53
C SER A 25 8.59 -9.39 16.22
N PRO A 26 8.42 -10.31 17.18
CA PRO A 26 8.21 -11.73 16.86
C PRO A 26 6.94 -12.00 16.04
N ALA A 27 5.83 -11.34 16.34
CA ALA A 27 4.61 -11.49 15.55
C ALA A 27 4.78 -10.90 14.14
N LEU A 28 5.51 -9.79 14.00
CA LEU A 28 5.84 -9.21 12.69
C LEU A 28 6.67 -10.18 11.85
N GLU A 29 7.69 -10.82 12.42
CA GLU A 29 8.52 -11.83 11.73
C GLU A 29 7.66 -13.00 11.25
N ASN A 30 6.81 -13.56 12.11
CA ASN A 30 5.90 -14.65 11.74
C ASN A 30 4.94 -14.27 10.61
N LEU A 31 4.39 -13.04 10.63
CA LEU A 31 3.53 -12.55 9.55
C LEU A 31 4.29 -12.42 8.23
N LEU A 32 5.51 -11.92 8.26
CA LEU A 32 6.33 -11.77 7.05
C LEU A 32 6.67 -13.13 6.44
N GLU A 33 7.06 -14.13 7.24
CA GLU A 33 7.28 -15.49 6.76
C GLU A 33 6.00 -16.09 6.18
N PHE A 34 4.86 -15.94 6.87
CA PHE A 34 3.57 -16.37 6.36
C PHE A 34 3.27 -15.76 4.96
N HIS A 35 3.46 -14.45 4.79
CA HIS A 35 3.24 -13.81 3.51
C HIS A 35 4.15 -14.33 2.39
N ILE A 36 5.43 -14.52 2.69
CA ILE A 36 6.39 -15.04 1.72
C ILE A 36 6.03 -16.47 1.30
N GLU A 37 5.68 -17.34 2.26
CA GLU A 37 5.25 -18.72 2.00
C GLU A 37 3.92 -18.80 1.20
N GLN A 38 3.04 -17.82 1.37
CA GLN A 38 1.76 -17.76 0.67
C GLN A 38 1.84 -17.07 -0.71
N GLY A 39 3.01 -16.59 -1.14
CA GLY A 39 3.23 -16.05 -2.47
C GLY A 39 2.84 -14.58 -2.63
N THR A 40 2.82 -13.79 -1.55
CA THR A 40 2.64 -12.33 -1.63
C THR A 40 3.72 -11.71 -2.51
N ASP A 41 3.33 -10.84 -3.45
CA ASP A 41 4.24 -10.29 -4.46
C ASP A 41 5.14 -9.16 -3.93
N ALA A 42 4.68 -8.40 -2.94
CA ALA A 42 5.50 -7.40 -2.22
C ALA A 42 4.88 -7.05 -0.85
N ILE A 43 5.72 -6.57 0.07
CA ILE A 43 5.28 -6.06 1.38
C ILE A 43 5.22 -4.53 1.34
N VAL A 44 4.08 -3.93 1.69
CA VAL A 44 3.98 -2.50 1.92
C VAL A 44 4.05 -2.24 3.43
N ALA A 45 5.20 -1.78 3.87
CA ALA A 45 5.53 -1.49 5.26
C ALA A 45 4.99 -0.11 5.68
N VAL A 46 4.39 -0.03 6.84
CA VAL A 46 3.96 1.23 7.49
C VAL A 46 3.15 2.14 6.55
N GLY A 47 2.22 1.53 5.78
CA GLY A 47 1.15 2.26 5.11
C GLY A 47 0.02 2.61 6.08
N THR A 48 -1.16 2.96 5.57
CA THR A 48 -2.36 3.22 6.39
C THR A 48 -2.69 2.03 7.29
N THR A 49 -2.68 0.82 6.73
CA THR A 49 -2.95 -0.44 7.47
C THR A 49 -1.87 -0.74 8.51
N GLY A 50 -0.63 -0.32 8.26
CA GLY A 50 0.49 -0.41 9.19
C GLY A 50 0.53 0.72 10.22
N GLU A 51 -0.53 1.54 10.32
CA GLU A 51 -0.73 2.57 11.35
C GLU A 51 0.33 3.69 11.31
N SER A 52 0.77 4.08 10.10
CA SER A 52 1.77 5.15 9.91
C SER A 52 1.45 6.46 10.65
N ALA A 53 0.17 6.79 10.81
CA ALA A 53 -0.26 8.04 11.44
C ALA A 53 -0.11 8.06 12.98
N THR A 54 0.11 6.92 13.61
CA THR A 54 0.18 6.76 15.07
C THR A 54 1.55 6.32 15.57
N LEU A 55 2.46 5.97 14.67
CA LEU A 55 3.87 5.72 14.98
C LEU A 55 4.66 7.04 14.99
N THR A 56 5.62 7.17 15.89
CA THR A 56 6.62 8.24 15.81
C THR A 56 7.50 8.04 14.58
N GLU A 57 8.17 9.09 14.08
CA GLU A 57 9.10 8.95 12.94
C GLU A 57 10.21 7.92 13.21
N GLU A 58 10.68 7.81 14.46
CA GLU A 58 11.68 6.82 14.87
C GLU A 58 11.14 5.39 14.78
N GLU A 59 9.96 5.12 15.35
CA GLU A 59 9.30 3.81 15.26
C GLU A 59 8.99 3.44 13.81
N HIS A 60 8.53 4.41 13.02
CA HIS A 60 8.28 4.25 11.59
C HIS A 60 9.52 3.70 10.86
N CYS A 61 10.67 4.34 11.06
CA CYS A 61 11.93 3.90 10.49
C CYS A 61 12.39 2.53 11.02
N ILE A 62 12.20 2.26 12.32
CA ILE A 62 12.55 0.98 12.96
C ILE A 62 11.73 -0.16 12.33
N VAL A 63 10.41 0.02 12.16
CA VAL A 63 9.55 -1.02 11.55
C VAL A 63 9.95 -1.30 10.11
N ILE A 64 10.17 -0.27 9.30
CA ILE A 64 10.62 -0.45 7.91
C ILE A 64 11.93 -1.24 7.88
N LYS A 65 12.90 -0.85 8.72
CA LYS A 65 14.19 -1.56 8.81
C LYS A 65 14.01 -3.02 9.20
N GLN A 66 13.20 -3.32 10.21
CA GLN A 66 12.92 -4.70 10.62
C GLN A 66 12.33 -5.52 9.49
N ILE A 67 11.35 -4.96 8.75
CA ILE A 67 10.73 -5.63 7.61
C ILE A 67 11.77 -5.90 6.51
N VAL A 68 12.60 -4.91 6.15
CA VAL A 68 13.66 -5.06 5.15
C VAL A 68 14.66 -6.15 5.57
N ASP A 69 15.12 -6.12 6.82
CA ASP A 69 16.10 -7.09 7.35
C ASP A 69 15.52 -8.53 7.32
N ILE A 70 14.26 -8.70 7.75
CA ILE A 70 13.59 -10.02 7.80
C ILE A 70 13.30 -10.53 6.39
N VAL A 71 12.74 -9.70 5.52
CA VAL A 71 12.43 -10.07 4.13
C VAL A 71 13.71 -10.42 3.36
N ASN A 72 14.81 -9.72 3.64
CA ASN A 72 16.15 -10.00 3.12
C ASN A 72 16.19 -10.24 1.60
N GLY A 73 15.51 -9.38 0.83
CA GLY A 73 15.51 -9.44 -0.64
C GLY A 73 14.73 -10.58 -1.26
N ARG A 74 13.97 -11.38 -0.49
CA ARG A 74 13.15 -12.49 -1.01
C ARG A 74 11.97 -12.00 -1.84
N ILE A 75 11.36 -10.89 -1.45
CA ILE A 75 10.32 -10.15 -2.19
C ILE A 75 10.55 -8.64 -1.98
N PRO A 76 10.02 -7.77 -2.85
CA PRO A 76 10.18 -6.33 -2.68
C PRO A 76 9.52 -5.77 -1.41
N VAL A 77 10.14 -4.73 -0.82
CA VAL A 77 9.59 -3.95 0.28
C VAL A 77 9.34 -2.51 -0.14
N ILE A 78 8.08 -2.07 -0.05
CA ILE A 78 7.63 -0.72 -0.34
C ILE A 78 7.36 -0.01 1.00
N ALA A 79 8.03 1.08 1.29
CA ALA A 79 7.83 1.83 2.52
C ALA A 79 6.75 2.92 2.37
N GLY A 80 5.77 2.97 3.26
CA GLY A 80 4.84 4.10 3.35
C GLY A 80 5.57 5.33 3.91
N THR A 81 5.70 6.40 3.15
CA THR A 81 6.49 7.60 3.54
C THR A 81 5.77 8.91 3.27
N GLY A 82 4.50 8.86 2.86
CA GLY A 82 3.70 10.06 2.62
C GLY A 82 3.32 10.77 3.92
N ALA A 83 3.36 12.10 3.89
CA ALA A 83 2.91 12.98 4.97
C ALA A 83 2.25 14.23 4.39
N ASN A 84 1.51 14.97 5.22
CA ASN A 84 0.91 16.25 4.80
C ASN A 84 1.90 17.42 4.83
N SER A 85 3.06 17.24 5.47
CA SER A 85 4.21 18.12 5.45
C SER A 85 5.24 17.62 4.43
N THR A 86 5.61 18.45 3.47
CA THR A 86 6.61 18.07 2.45
C THR A 86 7.97 17.73 3.06
N ILE A 87 8.38 18.45 4.10
CA ILE A 87 9.67 18.19 4.75
C ILE A 87 9.66 16.86 5.52
N GLU A 88 8.54 16.50 6.14
CA GLU A 88 8.35 15.21 6.80
C GLU A 88 8.35 14.06 5.77
N ALA A 89 7.62 14.20 4.66
CA ALA A 89 7.64 13.22 3.57
C ALA A 89 9.07 13.00 3.02
N ILE A 90 9.88 14.05 2.90
CA ILE A 90 11.29 13.96 2.51
C ILE A 90 12.10 13.22 3.59
N SER A 91 11.90 13.52 4.88
CA SER A 91 12.59 12.85 6.00
C SER A 91 12.31 11.35 6.03
N LEU A 92 11.02 10.97 5.97
CA LEU A 92 10.60 9.57 5.96
C LEU A 92 11.09 8.81 4.72
N THR A 93 11.01 9.44 3.53
CA THR A 93 11.50 8.85 2.27
C THR A 93 13.02 8.66 2.30
N LYS A 94 13.76 9.59 2.91
CA LYS A 94 15.21 9.47 3.12
C LYS A 94 15.52 8.28 4.03
N CYS A 95 14.84 8.19 5.17
CA CYS A 95 15.01 7.05 6.08
C CYS A 95 14.74 5.72 5.38
N ALA A 96 13.62 5.59 4.64
CA ALA A 96 13.27 4.37 3.92
C ALA A 96 14.36 3.94 2.93
N LYS A 97 14.94 4.91 2.19
CA LYS A 97 16.08 4.66 1.30
C LYS A 97 17.31 4.17 2.07
N GLU A 98 17.64 4.82 3.18
CA GLU A 98 18.83 4.50 3.99
C GLU A 98 18.75 3.11 4.64
N VAL A 99 17.54 2.65 4.99
CA VAL A 99 17.32 1.31 5.55
C VAL A 99 17.12 0.22 4.50
N GLY A 100 17.11 0.56 3.20
CA GLY A 100 17.13 -0.39 2.10
C GLY A 100 15.77 -0.80 1.53
N ALA A 101 14.73 0.02 1.68
CA ALA A 101 13.46 -0.21 0.97
C ALA A 101 13.66 -0.12 -0.56
N ASP A 102 12.91 -0.92 -1.32
CA ASP A 102 12.97 -0.96 -2.79
C ASP A 102 12.21 0.19 -3.45
N ALA A 103 11.15 0.69 -2.80
CA ALA A 103 10.34 1.81 -3.24
C ALA A 103 9.64 2.49 -2.07
N CYS A 104 9.03 3.65 -2.32
CA CYS A 104 8.20 4.35 -1.36
C CYS A 104 6.77 4.53 -1.87
N LEU A 105 5.79 4.43 -0.96
CA LEU A 105 4.38 4.73 -1.20
C LEU A 105 4.02 6.03 -0.47
N LEU A 106 3.64 7.07 -1.23
CA LEU A 106 3.39 8.40 -0.70
C LEU A 106 1.91 8.77 -0.83
N VAL A 107 1.18 8.77 0.30
CA VAL A 107 -0.20 9.24 0.35
C VAL A 107 -0.29 10.74 0.06
N THR A 108 -1.37 11.18 -0.62
CA THR A 108 -1.64 12.62 -0.82
C THR A 108 -1.68 13.34 0.54
N PRO A 109 -1.17 14.59 0.63
CA PRO A 109 -1.30 15.39 1.83
C PRO A 109 -2.75 15.45 2.30
N TYR A 110 -2.98 14.97 3.51
CA TYR A 110 -4.27 14.89 4.17
C TYR A 110 -4.51 16.11 5.06
N TYR A 111 -5.77 16.45 5.34
CA TYR A 111 -6.17 17.54 6.21
C TYR A 111 -5.98 18.95 5.62
N ASN A 112 -4.79 19.31 5.12
CA ASN A 112 -4.45 20.64 4.57
C ASN A 112 -4.94 20.87 3.13
N LYS A 113 -5.46 19.83 2.45
CA LYS A 113 -6.15 19.89 1.14
C LYS A 113 -5.45 20.76 0.09
N PRO A 114 -4.25 20.41 -0.36
CA PRO A 114 -3.54 21.16 -1.39
C PRO A 114 -4.33 21.19 -2.72
N THR A 115 -4.07 22.22 -3.52
CA THR A 115 -4.55 22.29 -4.91
C THR A 115 -3.82 21.26 -5.79
N GLN A 116 -4.28 21.02 -7.02
CA GLN A 116 -3.58 20.12 -7.96
C GLN A 116 -2.13 20.58 -8.22
N GLU A 117 -1.89 21.87 -8.34
CA GLU A 117 -0.52 22.42 -8.44
C GLU A 117 0.28 22.20 -7.16
N GLY A 118 -0.35 22.34 -6.00
CA GLY A 118 0.27 22.04 -4.70
C GLY A 118 0.67 20.56 -4.59
N LEU A 119 -0.20 19.63 -5.05
CA LEU A 119 0.12 18.20 -5.12
C LEU A 119 1.32 17.94 -6.04
N TYR A 120 1.31 18.52 -7.23
CA TYR A 120 2.42 18.39 -8.17
C TYR A 120 3.75 18.86 -7.57
N LEU A 121 3.76 20.05 -6.95
CA LEU A 121 4.97 20.61 -6.35
C LEU A 121 5.45 19.79 -5.13
N HIS A 122 4.53 19.29 -4.32
CA HIS A 122 4.84 18.43 -3.17
C HIS A 122 5.58 17.14 -3.62
N TYR A 123 4.99 16.37 -4.52
CA TYR A 123 5.59 15.13 -5.00
C TYR A 123 6.88 15.36 -5.80
N LYS A 124 6.91 16.40 -6.60
CA LYS A 124 8.13 16.81 -7.32
C LYS A 124 9.28 17.10 -6.34
N ALA A 125 9.01 17.83 -5.27
CA ALA A 125 10.04 18.17 -4.27
C ALA A 125 10.61 16.91 -3.59
N VAL A 126 9.76 15.94 -3.24
CA VAL A 126 10.21 14.67 -2.65
C VAL A 126 11.04 13.89 -3.67
N ALA A 127 10.55 13.77 -4.90
CA ALA A 127 11.20 13.00 -5.97
C ALA A 127 12.56 13.58 -6.38
N GLU A 128 12.68 14.90 -6.49
CA GLU A 128 13.95 15.56 -6.82
C GLU A 128 14.97 15.54 -5.67
N THR A 129 14.48 15.37 -4.42
CA THR A 129 15.38 15.35 -3.24
C THR A 129 15.90 13.95 -2.95
N ILE A 130 15.08 12.92 -3.12
CA ILE A 130 15.42 11.54 -2.75
C ILE A 130 15.29 10.63 -3.98
N ASP A 131 16.42 10.11 -4.46
CA ASP A 131 16.49 9.19 -5.60
C ASP A 131 16.18 7.75 -5.15
N ILE A 132 14.89 7.43 -5.08
CA ILE A 132 14.29 6.12 -4.83
C ILE A 132 13.00 6.01 -5.66
N PRO A 133 12.60 4.84 -6.17
CA PRO A 133 11.31 4.67 -6.82
C PRO A 133 10.14 5.08 -5.90
N GLN A 134 9.21 5.88 -6.42
CA GLN A 134 8.08 6.42 -5.65
C GLN A 134 6.76 6.08 -6.34
N ILE A 135 5.81 5.60 -5.55
CA ILE A 135 4.44 5.30 -5.96
C ILE A 135 3.53 6.31 -5.27
N LEU A 136 2.80 7.08 -6.05
CA LEU A 136 1.80 8.02 -5.56
C LEU A 136 0.65 7.24 -4.91
N TYR A 137 -0.02 7.80 -3.89
CA TYR A 137 -1.19 7.16 -3.31
C TYR A 137 -2.34 8.15 -3.18
N ASN A 138 -3.40 7.91 -3.96
CA ASN A 138 -4.62 8.71 -3.96
C ASN A 138 -5.75 7.97 -3.24
N VAL A 139 -6.24 8.54 -2.11
CA VAL A 139 -7.31 7.97 -1.30
C VAL A 139 -8.22 9.08 -0.73
N PRO A 140 -9.05 9.71 -1.55
CA PRO A 140 -9.82 10.91 -1.18
C PRO A 140 -10.74 10.71 0.03
N SER A 141 -11.25 9.50 0.24
CA SER A 141 -12.10 9.15 1.38
C SER A 141 -11.40 9.33 2.73
N ARG A 142 -10.06 9.24 2.77
CA ARG A 142 -9.26 9.44 3.98
C ARG A 142 -8.60 10.80 4.04
N THR A 143 -8.13 11.30 2.91
CA THR A 143 -7.32 12.53 2.87
C THR A 143 -8.14 13.79 2.67
N ALA A 144 -9.40 13.67 2.24
CA ALA A 144 -10.23 14.77 1.76
C ALA A 144 -9.56 15.59 0.62
N CYS A 145 -8.64 14.95 -0.11
CA CYS A 145 -7.89 15.53 -1.22
C CYS A 145 -7.82 14.50 -2.35
N ASP A 146 -8.34 14.84 -3.52
CA ASP A 146 -8.33 13.98 -4.70
C ASP A 146 -7.27 14.47 -5.70
N MET A 147 -6.32 13.60 -6.02
CA MET A 147 -5.35 13.83 -7.08
C MET A 147 -5.96 13.37 -8.40
N LEU A 148 -6.26 14.34 -9.28
CA LEU A 148 -6.92 14.08 -10.54
C LEU A 148 -5.99 13.36 -11.54
N PRO A 149 -6.55 12.58 -12.51
CA PRO A 149 -5.76 11.86 -13.51
C PRO A 149 -4.75 12.73 -14.25
N ASP A 150 -5.10 13.96 -14.62
CA ASP A 150 -4.17 14.89 -15.31
C ASP A 150 -2.95 15.24 -14.43
N THR A 151 -3.13 15.35 -13.11
CA THR A 151 -2.03 15.59 -12.18
C THR A 151 -1.13 14.36 -12.06
N ILE A 152 -1.71 13.16 -12.03
CA ILE A 152 -0.97 11.89 -12.03
C ILE A 152 -0.15 11.77 -13.32
N VAL A 153 -0.76 12.01 -14.47
CA VAL A 153 -0.09 12.00 -15.77
C VAL A 153 1.06 13.01 -15.84
N ARG A 154 0.87 14.20 -15.31
CA ARG A 154 1.94 15.21 -15.22
C ARG A 154 3.09 14.75 -14.32
N LEU A 155 2.79 14.09 -13.19
CA LEU A 155 3.78 13.54 -12.27
C LEU A 155 4.53 12.34 -12.85
N SER A 156 3.90 11.53 -13.71
CA SER A 156 4.53 10.37 -14.34
C SER A 156 5.72 10.73 -15.25
N THR A 157 5.88 12.01 -15.62
CA THR A 157 7.06 12.49 -16.38
C THR A 157 8.32 12.62 -15.51
N ILE A 158 8.20 12.51 -14.18
CA ILE A 158 9.34 12.58 -13.25
C ILE A 158 9.91 11.18 -13.10
N LYS A 159 11.19 11.00 -13.43
CA LYS A 159 11.85 9.70 -13.63
C LYS A 159 11.64 8.67 -12.52
N ASN A 160 11.68 9.08 -11.26
CA ASN A 160 11.56 8.18 -10.11
C ASN A 160 10.14 8.10 -9.53
N ILE A 161 9.16 8.78 -10.12
CA ILE A 161 7.73 8.54 -9.88
C ILE A 161 7.28 7.45 -10.84
N ILE A 162 7.18 6.21 -10.34
CA ILE A 162 7.03 5.02 -11.17
C ILE A 162 5.59 4.52 -11.28
N GLY A 163 4.66 5.03 -10.48
CA GLY A 163 3.30 4.54 -10.47
C GLY A 163 2.37 5.27 -9.50
N VAL A 164 1.14 4.81 -9.47
CA VAL A 164 0.10 5.27 -8.53
C VAL A 164 -0.68 4.09 -7.95
N LYS A 165 -0.98 4.18 -6.65
CA LYS A 165 -2.05 3.43 -5.99
C LYS A 165 -3.30 4.29 -6.00
N GLU A 166 -4.29 3.91 -6.81
CA GLU A 166 -5.58 4.60 -6.93
C GLU A 166 -6.62 3.88 -6.07
N ALA A 167 -7.20 4.59 -5.12
CA ALA A 167 -8.16 4.03 -4.17
C ALA A 167 -9.49 4.79 -4.14
N THR A 168 -9.94 5.27 -5.31
CA THR A 168 -11.27 5.87 -5.48
C THR A 168 -12.35 4.84 -5.85
N ALA A 169 -11.97 3.60 -6.19
CA ALA A 169 -12.84 2.60 -6.80
C ALA A 169 -13.45 3.01 -8.16
N ASP A 170 -13.00 4.11 -8.77
CA ASP A 170 -13.46 4.59 -10.08
C ASP A 170 -12.63 3.97 -11.21
N LEU A 171 -13.16 2.88 -11.81
CA LEU A 171 -12.49 2.15 -12.89
C LEU A 171 -12.27 3.00 -14.15
N ALA A 172 -13.03 4.07 -14.37
CA ALA A 172 -12.81 4.95 -15.52
C ALA A 172 -11.45 5.65 -15.48
N ARG A 173 -10.88 5.83 -14.29
CA ARG A 173 -9.54 6.42 -14.09
C ARG A 173 -8.42 5.55 -14.64
N VAL A 174 -8.59 4.22 -14.66
CA VAL A 174 -7.58 3.29 -15.21
C VAL A 174 -7.21 3.70 -16.64
N LYS A 175 -8.21 3.82 -17.51
CA LYS A 175 -8.00 4.22 -18.91
C LYS A 175 -7.47 5.65 -19.04
N GLN A 176 -7.98 6.58 -18.23
CA GLN A 176 -7.52 7.96 -18.25
C GLN A 176 -6.03 8.08 -17.92
N ILE A 177 -5.59 7.42 -16.84
CA ILE A 177 -4.18 7.46 -16.41
C ILE A 177 -3.31 6.69 -17.39
N ARG A 178 -3.71 5.47 -17.79
CA ARG A 178 -2.95 4.64 -18.72
C ARG A 178 -2.68 5.33 -20.05
N ASN A 179 -3.68 6.00 -20.62
CA ASN A 179 -3.53 6.73 -21.87
C ASN A 179 -2.55 7.91 -21.80
N GLY A 180 -2.46 8.59 -20.66
CA GLY A 180 -1.56 9.73 -20.48
C GLY A 180 -0.17 9.38 -19.95
N ALA A 181 -0.09 8.44 -19.01
CA ALA A 181 1.17 8.06 -18.35
C ALA A 181 1.96 6.96 -19.09
N GLY A 182 1.30 6.20 -19.98
CA GLY A 182 1.94 5.14 -20.76
C GLY A 182 1.94 3.76 -20.08
N ALA A 183 2.42 2.74 -20.81
CA ALA A 183 2.35 1.34 -20.40
C ALA A 183 3.29 1.00 -19.23
N ASP A 184 4.40 1.70 -19.12
CA ASP A 184 5.43 1.41 -18.10
C ASP A 184 5.11 2.03 -16.72
N PHE A 185 4.10 2.92 -16.65
CA PHE A 185 3.67 3.53 -15.40
C PHE A 185 2.77 2.59 -14.62
N LEU A 186 3.17 2.20 -13.40
CA LEU A 186 2.43 1.25 -12.58
C LEU A 186 1.05 1.80 -12.15
N LEU A 187 0.01 1.04 -12.44
CA LEU A 187 -1.35 1.32 -11.98
C LEU A 187 -1.77 0.23 -10.98
N LEU A 188 -1.79 0.58 -9.70
CA LEU A 188 -2.21 -0.29 -8.62
C LEU A 188 -3.53 0.20 -8.04
N THR A 189 -4.45 -0.71 -7.74
CA THR A 189 -5.62 -0.33 -6.94
C THR A 189 -5.33 -0.37 -5.44
N GLY A 190 -6.02 0.45 -4.68
CA GLY A 190 -6.06 0.38 -3.22
C GLY A 190 -7.39 -0.13 -2.69
N ASP A 191 -8.26 -0.61 -3.57
CA ASP A 191 -9.61 -1.07 -3.27
C ASP A 191 -9.72 -2.56 -3.58
N ASP A 192 -9.96 -3.38 -2.56
CA ASP A 192 -10.00 -4.82 -2.68
C ASP A 192 -11.21 -5.30 -3.50
N GLU A 193 -12.38 -4.66 -3.32
CA GLU A 193 -13.63 -5.07 -4.00
C GLU A 193 -13.57 -4.91 -5.53
N THR A 194 -12.81 -3.95 -6.03
CA THR A 194 -12.69 -3.67 -7.47
C THR A 194 -11.41 -4.22 -8.10
N THR A 195 -10.58 -4.96 -7.35
CA THR A 195 -9.25 -5.40 -7.78
C THR A 195 -9.26 -6.15 -9.10
N LYS A 196 -10.10 -7.18 -9.23
CA LYS A 196 -10.21 -7.98 -10.45
C LYS A 196 -10.55 -7.11 -11.66
N ASP A 197 -11.59 -6.29 -11.54
CA ASP A 197 -12.05 -5.45 -12.65
C ASP A 197 -11.03 -4.36 -12.99
N PHE A 198 -10.35 -3.80 -11.99
CA PHE A 198 -9.26 -2.85 -12.18
C PHE A 198 -8.11 -3.45 -13.00
N ILE A 199 -7.70 -4.69 -12.70
CA ILE A 199 -6.65 -5.40 -13.46
C ILE A 199 -7.13 -5.68 -14.88
N LEU A 200 -8.36 -6.19 -15.08
CA LEU A 200 -8.93 -6.47 -16.39
C LEU A 200 -9.08 -5.21 -17.27
N GLU A 201 -9.24 -4.04 -16.68
CA GLU A 201 -9.24 -2.74 -17.38
C GLU A 201 -7.82 -2.21 -17.70
N GLY A 202 -6.77 -2.92 -17.32
CA GLY A 202 -5.37 -2.59 -17.62
C GLY A 202 -4.55 -2.11 -16.42
N GLY A 203 -4.97 -2.39 -15.20
CA GLY A 203 -4.18 -2.23 -13.98
C GLY A 203 -3.12 -3.34 -13.84
N ASP A 204 -2.15 -3.11 -12.97
CA ASP A 204 -1.01 -4.00 -12.77
C ASP A 204 -1.09 -4.81 -11.47
N GLY A 205 -2.08 -4.53 -10.59
CA GLY A 205 -2.23 -5.24 -9.32
C GLY A 205 -2.92 -4.40 -8.23
N VAL A 206 -2.76 -4.86 -6.99
CA VAL A 206 -3.39 -4.28 -5.80
C VAL A 206 -2.40 -4.12 -4.65
N ILE A 207 -2.57 -3.07 -3.87
CA ILE A 207 -2.02 -2.99 -2.51
C ILE A 207 -3.18 -3.21 -1.54
N SER A 208 -3.32 -4.44 -1.05
CA SER A 208 -4.50 -5.04 -0.46
C SER A 208 -4.50 -4.99 1.07
N VAL A 209 -5.68 -4.86 1.67
CA VAL A 209 -5.96 -5.16 3.08
C VAL A 209 -6.34 -6.63 3.25
N THR A 210 -7.16 -7.16 2.35
CA THR A 210 -7.61 -8.56 2.36
C THR A 210 -6.45 -9.54 2.32
N ALA A 211 -5.36 -9.19 1.63
CA ALA A 211 -4.15 -10.03 1.57
C ALA A 211 -3.52 -10.30 2.94
N ASN A 212 -3.76 -9.49 4.00
CA ASN A 212 -3.31 -9.82 5.35
C ASN A 212 -3.88 -11.13 5.87
N VAL A 213 -5.08 -11.50 5.42
CA VAL A 213 -5.85 -12.67 5.92
C VAL A 213 -5.87 -13.79 4.89
N ALA A 214 -5.94 -13.46 3.61
CA ALA A 214 -6.05 -14.42 2.50
C ALA A 214 -4.99 -14.17 1.41
N PRO A 215 -3.67 -14.17 1.75
CA PRO A 215 -2.62 -13.77 0.80
C PRO A 215 -2.57 -14.63 -0.45
N ARG A 216 -2.66 -15.96 -0.34
CA ARG A 216 -2.61 -16.88 -1.47
C ARG A 216 -3.77 -16.67 -2.44
N ALA A 217 -5.00 -16.56 -1.93
CA ALA A 217 -6.17 -16.37 -2.78
C ALA A 217 -6.12 -15.02 -3.52
N MET A 218 -5.65 -13.95 -2.85
CA MET A 218 -5.43 -12.66 -3.48
C MET A 218 -4.34 -12.71 -4.56
N HIS A 219 -3.23 -13.39 -4.30
CA HIS A 219 -2.17 -13.60 -5.29
C HIS A 219 -2.71 -14.35 -6.51
N GLU A 220 -3.34 -15.50 -6.32
CA GLU A 220 -3.87 -16.33 -7.40
C GLU A 220 -4.93 -15.59 -8.23
N MET A 221 -5.86 -14.86 -7.59
CA MET A 221 -6.84 -14.02 -8.27
C MET A 221 -6.18 -12.97 -9.16
N CYS A 222 -5.19 -12.24 -8.63
CA CYS A 222 -4.46 -11.23 -9.40
C CYS A 222 -3.71 -11.84 -10.59
N MET A 223 -3.05 -12.99 -10.39
CA MET A 223 -2.32 -13.67 -11.47
C MET A 223 -3.25 -14.16 -12.59
N LEU A 224 -4.42 -14.70 -12.24
CA LEU A 224 -5.44 -15.08 -13.22
C LEU A 224 -5.97 -13.86 -13.99
N ALA A 225 -6.29 -12.77 -13.30
CA ALA A 225 -6.74 -11.54 -13.94
C ALA A 225 -5.65 -10.96 -14.88
N LEU A 226 -4.39 -10.92 -14.45
CA LEU A 226 -3.26 -10.45 -15.27
C LEU A 226 -3.01 -11.32 -16.50
N SER A 227 -3.29 -12.63 -16.41
CA SER A 227 -3.17 -13.56 -17.57
C SER A 227 -4.38 -13.51 -18.51
N GLY A 228 -5.45 -12.78 -18.14
CA GLY A 228 -6.70 -12.71 -18.91
C GLY A 228 -7.66 -13.87 -18.68
N ASP A 229 -7.43 -14.72 -17.67
CA ASP A 229 -8.38 -15.76 -17.24
C ASP A 229 -9.49 -15.13 -16.37
N ILE A 230 -10.51 -14.59 -17.06
CA ILE A 230 -11.62 -13.88 -16.44
C ILE A 230 -12.45 -14.82 -15.55
N ASP A 231 -12.70 -16.04 -15.99
CA ASP A 231 -13.55 -17.00 -15.27
C ASP A 231 -12.84 -17.48 -13.99
N GLY A 232 -11.56 -17.82 -14.08
CA GLY A 232 -10.74 -18.20 -12.94
C GLY A 232 -10.62 -17.09 -11.91
N ALA A 233 -10.33 -15.85 -12.34
CA ALA A 233 -10.26 -14.69 -11.48
C ALA A 233 -11.61 -14.39 -10.80
N SER A 234 -12.74 -14.49 -11.53
CA SER A 234 -14.08 -14.25 -10.99
C SER A 234 -14.48 -15.27 -9.92
N ASN A 235 -14.12 -16.53 -10.11
CA ASN A 235 -14.41 -17.57 -9.12
C ASN A 235 -13.69 -17.30 -7.78
N LEU A 236 -12.44 -16.84 -7.81
CA LEU A 236 -11.71 -16.47 -6.59
C LEU A 236 -12.22 -15.16 -5.98
N ASP A 237 -12.54 -14.17 -6.79
CA ASP A 237 -13.12 -12.90 -6.36
C ASP A 237 -14.46 -13.11 -5.62
N ASP A 238 -15.33 -13.97 -6.16
CA ASP A 238 -16.59 -14.33 -5.51
C ASP A 238 -16.39 -15.01 -4.14
N MET A 239 -15.34 -15.80 -3.96
CA MET A 239 -14.98 -16.41 -2.67
C MET A 239 -14.46 -15.38 -1.66
N LEU A 240 -13.81 -14.31 -2.12
CA LEU A 240 -13.23 -13.25 -1.30
C LEU A 240 -14.20 -12.11 -1.00
N LYS A 241 -15.30 -12.01 -1.73
CA LYS A 241 -16.24 -10.88 -1.72
C LYS A 241 -16.71 -10.46 -0.33
N ASP A 242 -17.12 -11.41 0.51
CA ASP A 242 -17.56 -11.10 1.87
C ASP A 242 -16.39 -10.59 2.71
N LEU A 243 -15.18 -11.15 2.51
CA LEU A 243 -13.99 -10.71 3.24
C LEU A 243 -13.58 -9.30 2.84
N HIS A 244 -13.64 -8.95 1.54
CA HIS A 244 -13.38 -7.59 1.06
C HIS A 244 -14.27 -6.58 1.77
N LYS A 245 -15.55 -6.88 1.93
CA LYS A 245 -16.53 -6.00 2.56
C LYS A 245 -16.37 -5.95 4.08
N GLU A 246 -16.29 -7.10 4.73
CA GLU A 246 -16.32 -7.20 6.21
C GLU A 246 -15.02 -6.64 6.84
N LEU A 247 -13.91 -6.61 6.14
CA LEU A 247 -12.69 -5.95 6.61
C LEU A 247 -12.76 -4.41 6.64
N PHE A 248 -13.85 -3.83 6.13
CA PHE A 248 -14.11 -2.39 6.12
C PHE A 248 -15.41 -1.98 6.84
N VAL A 249 -16.01 -2.88 7.65
CA VAL A 249 -17.20 -2.53 8.47
C VAL A 249 -16.88 -1.43 9.49
N GLU A 250 -15.63 -1.32 9.88
CA GLU A 250 -15.05 -0.22 10.64
C GLU A 250 -13.80 0.31 9.92
N SER A 251 -13.24 1.41 10.42
CA SER A 251 -12.04 1.97 9.81
C SER A 251 -10.87 0.98 9.82
N ASN A 252 -10.30 0.68 8.63
CA ASN A 252 -9.04 -0.04 8.52
C ASN A 252 -7.93 0.70 9.31
N PRO A 253 -7.13 0.02 10.18
CA PRO A 253 -6.93 -1.42 10.25
C PRO A 253 -7.70 -2.16 11.37
N ILE A 254 -8.74 -1.60 11.96
CA ILE A 254 -9.45 -2.20 13.11
C ILE A 254 -9.93 -3.62 12.80
N PRO A 255 -10.74 -3.86 11.74
CA PRO A 255 -11.25 -5.21 11.47
C PRO A 255 -10.14 -6.21 11.12
N VAL A 256 -9.18 -5.84 10.29
CA VAL A 256 -8.11 -6.75 9.87
C VAL A 256 -7.22 -7.15 11.04
N LYS A 257 -6.88 -6.24 11.95
CA LYS A 257 -6.14 -6.57 13.19
C LYS A 257 -6.97 -7.48 14.11
N TRP A 258 -8.27 -7.24 14.23
CA TRP A 258 -9.15 -8.11 14.99
C TRP A 258 -9.18 -9.54 14.42
N VAL A 259 -9.29 -9.69 13.11
CA VAL A 259 -9.27 -11.02 12.46
C VAL A 259 -7.93 -11.71 12.69
N LEU A 260 -6.80 -11.05 12.46
CA LEU A 260 -5.48 -11.62 12.70
C LEU A 260 -5.26 -12.02 14.16
N HIS A 261 -5.80 -11.23 15.12
CA HIS A 261 -5.79 -11.60 16.53
C HIS A 261 -6.63 -12.87 16.79
N LYS A 262 -7.83 -12.97 16.20
CA LYS A 262 -8.69 -14.18 16.34
C LYS A 262 -8.07 -15.42 15.72
N LEU A 263 -7.27 -15.26 14.65
CA LEU A 263 -6.51 -16.34 14.01
C LEU A 263 -5.22 -16.69 14.78
N GLY A 264 -4.85 -15.93 15.81
CA GLY A 264 -3.68 -16.19 16.65
C GLY A 264 -2.35 -15.69 16.05
N PHE A 265 -2.39 -14.86 15.00
CA PHE A 265 -1.18 -14.29 14.41
C PHE A 265 -0.58 -13.13 15.20
N ILE A 266 -1.43 -12.33 15.87
CA ILE A 266 -1.01 -11.14 16.61
C ILE A 266 -1.71 -11.05 17.96
N GLN A 267 -1.17 -10.26 18.88
CA GLN A 267 -1.82 -9.89 20.14
C GLN A 267 -2.90 -8.82 19.90
N ALA A 268 -3.68 -8.50 20.96
CA ALA A 268 -4.77 -7.50 20.89
C ALA A 268 -4.26 -6.06 21.15
N GLY A 269 -3.04 -5.74 20.73
CA GLY A 269 -2.44 -4.42 20.90
C GLY A 269 -2.83 -3.43 19.81
N ILE A 270 -3.01 -2.17 20.22
CA ILE A 270 -3.25 -1.01 19.35
C ILE A 270 -2.41 0.18 19.83
#